data_6b4685f12583288ce273de5c47ced388
#
_entry.id   6b4685f12583288ce273de5c47ced388
#
_cell.length_a   1.000
_cell.length_b   1.000
_cell.length_c   1.000
_cell.angle_alpha   90.00
_cell.angle_beta   90.00
_cell.angle_gamma   90.00
#
_symmetry.space_group_name_H-M   'P 1'
#
loop_
_entity.id
_entity.type
_entity.pdbx_description
1 polymer ?
#
loop_
_entity_poly.entity_id
_entity_poly.type
_entity_poly.pdbx_seq_one_letter_code
_entity_poly.pdbx_strand_id
1 'polypeptide(L)'
;MGNAKPPVRFQRANYVVTDLERSLLFYRDVLGFEVEHQHDSPADSYSYPVFAIDPSAQLRFALLTAQDQRRVMALTEIRGTPLPPAALPRRAAIVLDVADIDGVVAGARRLGLQVHPEERLETHDGRTGREVGIVDADGNLVVIYTITGVASAEPTA
;
A
#
# COMPACT_ATOMS: atom_id res chain seq x y z
N MET A 1 -3.57 -12.96 -38.93
CA MET A 1 -2.56 -12.30 -38.10
C MET A 1 -3.27 -11.83 -36.85
N GLY A 2 -3.00 -12.44 -35.70
CA GLY A 2 -3.58 -11.99 -34.43
C GLY A 2 -3.04 -10.60 -34.09
N ASN A 3 -3.89 -9.62 -33.86
CA ASN A 3 -3.51 -8.35 -33.29
C ASN A 3 -2.96 -8.61 -31.88
N ALA A 4 -1.65 -8.62 -31.71
CA ALA A 4 -1.04 -8.63 -30.40
C ALA A 4 -1.54 -7.40 -29.62
N LYS A 5 -2.15 -7.63 -28.44
CA LYS A 5 -2.56 -6.51 -27.59
C LYS A 5 -1.34 -5.66 -27.23
N PRO A 6 -1.49 -4.33 -27.25
CA PRO A 6 -0.39 -3.48 -26.75
C PRO A 6 -0.05 -3.86 -25.31
N PRO A 7 1.24 -3.83 -24.93
CA PRO A 7 1.66 -4.20 -23.58
C PRO A 7 1.12 -3.23 -22.54
N VAL A 8 0.69 -3.77 -21.40
CA VAL A 8 0.34 -2.99 -20.20
C VAL A 8 1.45 -3.19 -19.19
N ARG A 9 1.94 -2.08 -18.62
CA ARG A 9 2.89 -2.08 -17.53
C ARG A 9 2.27 -1.49 -16.29
N PHE A 10 2.35 -2.20 -15.17
CA PHE A 10 1.96 -1.62 -13.89
C PHE A 10 2.92 -0.49 -13.52
N GLN A 11 2.40 0.71 -13.26
CA GLN A 11 3.21 1.87 -12.92
C GLN A 11 3.23 2.11 -11.42
N ARG A 12 2.05 2.28 -10.81
CA ARG A 12 1.94 2.53 -9.37
C ARG A 12 0.53 2.29 -8.85
N ALA A 13 0.46 2.06 -7.53
CA ALA A 13 -0.75 2.26 -6.75
C ALA A 13 -0.75 3.68 -6.16
N ASN A 14 -1.92 4.24 -5.88
CA ASN A 14 -2.07 5.52 -5.22
C ASN A 14 -3.13 5.42 -4.12
N TYR A 15 -2.77 5.81 -2.90
CA TYR A 15 -3.71 5.96 -1.80
C TYR A 15 -3.94 7.42 -1.48
N VAL A 16 -5.20 7.74 -1.15
CA VAL A 16 -5.60 9.05 -0.65
C VAL A 16 -5.46 9.06 0.86
N VAL A 17 -4.83 10.11 1.39
CA VAL A 17 -4.53 10.27 2.82
C VAL A 17 -4.88 11.70 3.27
N THR A 18 -5.07 11.89 4.58
CA THR A 18 -5.40 13.21 5.15
C THR A 18 -4.19 13.94 5.72
N ASP A 19 -3.09 13.23 5.96
CA ASP A 19 -1.87 13.80 6.53
C ASP A 19 -0.66 13.03 5.97
N LEU A 20 0.05 13.66 5.06
CA LEU A 20 1.17 13.03 4.36
C LEU A 20 2.33 12.71 5.32
N GLU A 21 2.68 13.62 6.23
CA GLU A 21 3.79 13.40 7.17
C GLU A 21 3.48 12.23 8.12
N ARG A 22 2.24 12.16 8.62
CA ARG A 22 1.79 11.02 9.43
C ARG A 22 1.83 9.72 8.62
N SER A 23 1.38 9.73 7.39
CA SER A 23 1.41 8.56 6.51
C SER A 23 2.82 8.09 6.22
N LEU A 24 3.77 9.00 6.06
CA LEU A 24 5.17 8.67 5.83
C LEU A 24 5.85 8.01 7.05
N LEU A 25 5.35 8.21 8.26
CA LEU A 25 5.81 7.44 9.43
C LEU A 25 5.58 5.93 9.22
N PHE A 26 4.52 5.56 8.53
CA PHE A 26 4.23 4.16 8.19
C PHE A 26 4.91 3.75 6.90
N TYR A 27 4.63 4.42 5.79
CA TYR A 27 5.13 3.98 4.48
C TYR A 27 6.64 4.10 4.32
N ARG A 28 7.24 5.18 4.82
CA ARG A 28 8.69 5.39 4.77
C ARG A 28 9.41 4.72 5.93
N ASP A 29 9.02 5.03 7.17
CA ASP A 29 9.84 4.70 8.35
C ASP A 29 9.60 3.27 8.84
N VAL A 30 8.42 2.70 8.64
CA VAL A 30 8.10 1.32 9.03
C VAL A 30 8.21 0.36 7.85
N LEU A 31 7.61 0.68 6.70
CA LEU A 31 7.63 -0.20 5.52
C LEU A 31 8.92 -0.08 4.70
N GLY A 32 9.64 1.03 4.80
CA GLY A 32 10.92 1.22 4.13
C GLY A 32 10.85 1.77 2.71
N PHE A 33 9.73 2.38 2.30
CA PHE A 33 9.68 3.11 1.05
C PHE A 33 10.58 4.34 1.10
N GLU A 34 11.19 4.67 -0.02
CA GLU A 34 11.93 5.92 -0.20
C GLU A 34 11.06 6.97 -0.87
N VAL A 35 11.05 8.18 -0.34
CA VAL A 35 10.37 9.31 -0.97
C VAL A 35 11.26 9.84 -2.10
N GLU A 36 10.83 9.62 -3.32
CA GLU A 36 11.57 10.09 -4.49
C GLU A 36 11.22 11.53 -4.85
N HIS A 37 9.96 11.92 -4.63
CA HIS A 37 9.48 13.25 -4.99
C HIS A 37 8.25 13.63 -4.18
N GLN A 38 8.16 14.91 -3.82
CA GLN A 38 6.98 15.54 -3.21
C GLN A 38 6.71 16.89 -3.87
N HIS A 39 5.45 17.22 -4.07
CA HIS A 39 5.04 18.53 -4.56
C HIS A 39 3.58 18.83 -4.23
N ASP A 40 3.24 20.11 -4.21
CA ASP A 40 1.86 20.55 -4.19
C ASP A 40 1.26 20.37 -5.59
N SER A 41 0.06 19.78 -5.66
CA SER A 41 -0.61 19.58 -6.94
C SER A 41 -1.22 20.90 -7.42
N PRO A 42 -1.18 21.19 -8.74
CA PRO A 42 -1.83 22.37 -9.29
C PRO A 42 -3.36 22.26 -9.16
N ALA A 43 -4.03 23.42 -9.18
CA ALA A 43 -5.49 23.50 -9.02
C ALA A 43 -6.28 22.75 -10.13
N ASP A 44 -5.67 22.52 -11.28
CA ASP A 44 -6.23 21.77 -12.41
C ASP A 44 -5.75 20.32 -12.46
N SER A 45 -5.18 19.79 -11.38
CA SER A 45 -4.73 18.39 -11.31
C SER A 45 -5.87 17.43 -11.67
N TYR A 46 -5.54 16.44 -12.50
CA TYR A 46 -6.47 15.39 -12.88
C TYR A 46 -6.93 14.53 -11.69
N SER A 47 -6.21 14.58 -10.56
CA SER A 47 -6.61 13.91 -9.33
C SER A 47 -7.95 14.38 -8.78
N TYR A 48 -8.31 15.66 -8.96
CA TYR A 48 -9.59 16.17 -8.48
C TYR A 48 -10.80 15.43 -9.08
N PRO A 49 -10.98 15.38 -10.40
CA PRO A 49 -12.14 14.71 -10.96
C PRO A 49 -12.07 13.17 -10.83
N VAL A 50 -10.89 12.55 -10.94
CA VAL A 50 -10.81 11.09 -10.94
C VAL A 50 -10.98 10.47 -9.57
N PHE A 51 -10.52 11.14 -8.50
CA PHE A 51 -10.78 10.73 -7.13
C PHE A 51 -12.05 11.33 -6.54
N ALA A 52 -12.80 12.11 -7.31
CA ALA A 52 -13.98 12.84 -6.86
C ALA A 52 -13.70 13.73 -5.63
N ILE A 53 -12.56 14.43 -5.66
CA ILE A 53 -12.14 15.33 -4.60
C ILE A 53 -12.78 16.71 -4.85
N ASP A 54 -13.28 17.34 -3.78
CA ASP A 54 -13.81 18.70 -3.83
C ASP A 54 -12.75 19.68 -4.38
N PRO A 55 -13.05 20.47 -5.41
CA PRO A 55 -12.09 21.42 -5.99
C PRO A 55 -11.56 22.48 -5.01
N SER A 56 -12.24 22.71 -3.89
CA SER A 56 -11.78 23.62 -2.83
C SER A 56 -10.66 23.02 -1.96
N ALA A 57 -10.45 21.70 -2.02
CA ALA A 57 -9.36 21.05 -1.32
C ALA A 57 -8.01 21.41 -1.94
N GLN A 58 -6.97 21.38 -1.11
CA GLN A 58 -5.58 21.46 -1.57
C GLN A 58 -4.99 20.05 -1.59
N LEU A 59 -4.27 19.72 -2.65
CA LEU A 59 -3.63 18.41 -2.80
C LEU A 59 -2.12 18.53 -2.72
N ARG A 60 -1.52 17.55 -2.04
CA ARG A 60 -0.08 17.30 -2.03
C ARG A 60 0.19 15.87 -2.44
N PHE A 61 1.25 15.66 -3.20
CA PHE A 61 1.57 14.37 -3.79
C PHE A 61 2.95 13.91 -3.36
N ALA A 62 3.08 12.66 -2.98
CA ALA A 62 4.35 12.00 -2.74
C ALA A 62 4.50 10.77 -3.61
N LEU A 63 5.66 10.62 -4.23
CA LEU A 63 6.02 9.49 -5.08
C LEU A 63 7.05 8.64 -4.35
N LEU A 64 6.77 7.35 -4.21
CA LEU A 64 7.54 6.43 -3.39
C LEU A 64 8.14 5.29 -4.22
N THR A 65 9.34 4.91 -3.86
CA THR A 65 10.12 3.82 -4.46
C THR A 65 10.35 2.72 -3.43
N ALA A 66 10.18 1.46 -3.82
CA ALA A 66 10.49 0.29 -3.02
C ALA A 66 11.63 -0.50 -3.65
N GLN A 67 12.81 -0.52 -3.01
CA GLN A 67 14.00 -1.19 -3.54
C GLN A 67 14.27 -0.86 -5.02
N ASP A 68 14.19 -1.86 -5.90
CA ASP A 68 14.37 -1.77 -7.35
C ASP A 68 13.08 -1.40 -8.11
N GLN A 69 11.96 -1.26 -7.40
CA GLN A 69 10.66 -0.88 -7.97
C GLN A 69 10.45 0.62 -7.86
N ARG A 70 10.99 1.36 -8.82
CA ARG A 70 10.92 2.82 -8.81
C ARG A 70 9.49 3.30 -9.03
N ARG A 71 9.07 4.29 -8.22
CA ARG A 71 7.81 5.03 -8.37
C ARG A 71 6.58 4.13 -8.37
N VAL A 72 6.63 3.06 -7.60
CA VAL A 72 5.60 2.02 -7.57
C VAL A 72 4.41 2.37 -6.69
N MET A 73 4.55 3.37 -5.83
CA MET A 73 3.53 3.82 -4.90
C MET A 73 3.44 5.34 -4.87
N ALA A 74 2.24 5.86 -4.69
CA ALA A 74 1.99 7.27 -4.46
C ALA A 74 1.02 7.49 -3.31
N LEU A 75 1.15 8.62 -2.65
CA LEU A 75 0.22 9.12 -1.66
C LEU A 75 -0.29 10.49 -2.13
N THR A 76 -1.60 10.64 -2.16
CA THR A 76 -2.26 11.93 -2.44
C THR A 76 -2.90 12.45 -1.16
N GLU A 77 -2.35 13.51 -0.60
CA GLU A 77 -2.90 14.17 0.59
C GLU A 77 -4.00 15.14 0.21
N ILE A 78 -5.13 15.04 0.90
CA ILE A 78 -6.23 16.01 0.82
C ILE A 78 -6.15 16.92 2.04
N ARG A 79 -6.14 18.24 1.82
CA ARG A 79 -6.21 19.27 2.86
C ARG A 79 -7.41 20.16 2.65
N GLY A 80 -7.97 20.67 3.75
CA GLY A 80 -9.03 21.67 3.73
C GLY A 80 -10.44 21.13 3.54
N THR A 81 -10.59 19.86 3.22
CA THR A 81 -11.88 19.16 3.19
C THR A 81 -11.76 17.82 3.91
N PRO A 82 -12.82 17.35 4.59
CA PRO A 82 -12.77 16.07 5.28
C PRO A 82 -12.71 14.90 4.29
N LEU A 83 -11.96 13.87 4.64
CA LEU A 83 -12.02 12.56 3.98
C LEU A 83 -13.00 11.68 4.77
N PRO A 84 -14.12 11.24 4.18
CA PRO A 84 -15.02 10.30 4.85
C PRO A 84 -14.32 9.01 5.25
N PRO A 85 -14.77 8.32 6.32
CA PRO A 85 -14.26 7.00 6.65
C PRO A 85 -14.33 6.05 5.46
N ALA A 86 -13.31 5.22 5.28
CA ALA A 86 -13.27 4.24 4.21
C ALA A 86 -14.45 3.26 4.35
N ALA A 87 -15.19 3.04 3.26
CA ALA A 87 -16.32 2.14 3.24
C ALA A 87 -15.88 0.68 3.42
N LEU A 88 -16.73 -0.11 4.10
CA LEU A 88 -16.55 -1.56 4.21
C LEU A 88 -17.54 -2.29 3.29
N PRO A 89 -17.18 -3.44 2.70
CA PRO A 89 -15.83 -4.05 2.73
C PRO A 89 -14.79 -3.19 2.00
N ARG A 90 -13.53 -3.30 2.42
CA ARG A 90 -12.41 -2.67 1.68
C ARG A 90 -12.31 -3.28 0.30
N ARG A 91 -12.14 -2.42 -0.72
CA ARG A 91 -12.20 -2.84 -2.12
C ARG A 91 -10.84 -2.91 -2.81
N ALA A 92 -9.79 -2.53 -2.12
CA ALA A 92 -8.43 -2.56 -2.62
C ALA A 92 -7.43 -2.79 -1.50
N ALA A 93 -6.30 -3.35 -1.86
CA ALA A 93 -5.12 -3.46 -1.01
C ALA A 93 -3.87 -3.38 -1.87
N ILE A 94 -2.78 -2.88 -1.29
CA ILE A 94 -1.44 -3.21 -1.80
C ILE A 94 -0.92 -4.41 -1.04
N VAL A 95 -0.15 -5.25 -1.71
CA VAL A 95 0.44 -6.46 -1.13
C VAL A 95 1.95 -6.36 -1.23
N LEU A 96 2.64 -6.46 -0.10
CA LEU A 96 4.07 -6.24 -0.01
C LEU A 96 4.77 -7.48 0.53
N ASP A 97 5.83 -7.90 -0.15
CA ASP A 97 6.78 -8.87 0.36
C ASP A 97 7.77 -8.12 1.27
N VAL A 98 7.83 -8.51 2.54
CA VAL A 98 8.68 -7.85 3.54
C VAL A 98 9.68 -8.83 4.14
N ALA A 99 10.92 -8.37 4.34
CA ALA A 99 11.96 -9.20 4.93
C ALA A 99 11.78 -9.42 6.45
N ASP A 100 11.22 -8.41 7.14
CA ASP A 100 11.02 -8.42 8.60
C ASP A 100 9.57 -8.12 8.96
N ILE A 101 8.71 -9.13 8.90
CA ILE A 101 7.29 -8.99 9.21
C ILE A 101 7.06 -8.57 10.68
N ASP A 102 7.85 -9.08 11.62
CA ASP A 102 7.71 -8.75 13.04
C ASP A 102 8.06 -7.30 13.32
N GLY A 103 9.11 -6.78 12.70
CA GLY A 103 9.50 -5.37 12.79
C GLY A 103 8.44 -4.43 12.21
N VAL A 104 7.85 -4.78 11.08
CA VAL A 104 6.76 -4.00 10.47
C VAL A 104 5.52 -4.00 11.37
N VAL A 105 5.11 -5.14 11.89
CA VAL A 105 3.97 -5.25 12.81
C VAL A 105 4.20 -4.44 14.08
N ALA A 106 5.37 -4.54 14.68
CA ALA A 106 5.72 -3.75 15.87
C ALA A 106 5.68 -2.24 15.57
N GLY A 107 6.21 -1.82 14.43
CA GLY A 107 6.18 -0.42 13.98
C GLY A 107 4.75 0.09 13.76
N ALA A 108 3.92 -0.68 13.10
CA ALA A 108 2.50 -0.34 12.89
C ALA A 108 1.74 -0.20 14.22
N ARG A 109 1.98 -1.09 15.17
CA ARG A 109 1.38 -1.02 16.51
C ARG A 109 1.83 0.22 17.28
N ARG A 110 3.11 0.58 17.22
CA ARG A 110 3.63 1.81 17.85
C ARG A 110 2.96 3.06 17.29
N LEU A 111 2.57 3.06 16.01
CA LEU A 111 1.83 4.14 15.37
C LEU A 111 0.32 4.11 15.67
N GLY A 112 -0.16 3.12 16.42
CA GLY A 112 -1.59 2.95 16.73
C GLY A 112 -2.43 2.48 15.56
N LEU A 113 -1.83 1.88 14.53
CA LEU A 113 -2.55 1.37 13.38
C LEU A 113 -3.27 0.05 13.71
N GLN A 114 -4.38 -0.21 13.03
CA GLN A 114 -5.06 -1.48 13.13
C GLN A 114 -4.23 -2.58 12.48
N VAL A 115 -3.88 -3.60 13.24
CA VAL A 115 -3.17 -4.78 12.77
C VAL A 115 -4.11 -5.98 12.92
N HIS A 116 -4.43 -6.63 11.81
CA HIS A 116 -5.22 -7.86 11.82
C HIS A 116 -4.42 -9.03 12.39
N PRO A 117 -5.08 -10.07 12.91
CA PRO A 117 -4.40 -11.29 13.32
C PRO A 117 -3.57 -11.87 12.17
N GLU A 118 -2.39 -12.39 12.52
CA GLU A 118 -1.53 -13.07 11.56
C GLU A 118 -2.16 -14.39 11.13
N GLU A 119 -2.03 -14.69 9.83
CA GLU A 119 -2.46 -15.96 9.26
C GLU A 119 -1.27 -16.68 8.62
N ARG A 120 -1.37 -18.00 8.58
CA ARG A 120 -0.43 -18.81 7.80
C ARG A 120 -0.75 -18.63 6.32
N LEU A 121 0.27 -18.28 5.55
CA LEU A 121 0.19 -18.22 4.11
C LEU A 121 0.62 -19.56 3.51
N GLU A 122 -0.18 -20.07 2.59
CA GLU A 122 0.18 -21.20 1.74
C GLU A 122 -0.14 -20.82 0.30
N THR A 123 0.87 -20.79 -0.54
CA THR A 123 0.72 -20.41 -1.94
C THR A 123 0.33 -21.61 -2.80
N HIS A 124 -0.29 -21.35 -3.95
CA HIS A 124 -0.71 -22.41 -4.88
C HIS A 124 0.44 -23.28 -5.40
N ASP A 125 1.68 -22.79 -5.35
CA ASP A 125 2.89 -23.52 -5.75
C ASP A 125 3.61 -24.19 -4.55
N GLY A 126 2.96 -24.28 -3.39
CA GLY A 126 3.44 -25.02 -2.22
C GLY A 126 4.45 -24.28 -1.35
N ARG A 127 4.62 -22.99 -1.52
CA ARG A 127 5.41 -22.18 -0.58
C ARG A 127 4.57 -21.85 0.65
N THR A 128 5.23 -21.77 1.78
CA THR A 128 4.59 -21.39 3.05
C THR A 128 5.17 -20.08 3.58
N GLY A 129 4.39 -19.38 4.34
CA GLY A 129 4.80 -18.12 4.92
C GLY A 129 3.82 -17.59 5.95
N ARG A 130 3.91 -16.32 6.18
CA ARG A 130 3.12 -15.55 7.13
C ARG A 130 2.53 -14.34 6.43
N GLU A 131 1.30 -13.97 6.75
CA GLU A 131 0.67 -12.77 6.22
C GLU A 131 -0.10 -12.02 7.29
N VAL A 132 -0.10 -10.70 7.18
CA VAL A 132 -0.78 -9.79 8.11
C VAL A 132 -1.38 -8.62 7.33
N GLY A 133 -2.64 -8.30 7.62
CA GLY A 133 -3.27 -7.07 7.14
C GLY A 133 -3.05 -5.92 8.12
N ILE A 134 -2.66 -4.77 7.60
CA ILE A 134 -2.49 -3.53 8.35
C ILE A 134 -3.35 -2.45 7.68
N VAL A 135 -4.09 -1.70 8.47
CA VAL A 135 -4.90 -0.58 7.98
C VAL A 135 -4.20 0.71 8.36
N ASP A 136 -3.91 1.56 7.39
CA ASP A 136 -3.31 2.85 7.68
C ASP A 136 -4.28 3.79 8.40
N ALA A 137 -3.81 4.98 8.80
CA ALA A 137 -4.60 5.91 9.58
C ALA A 137 -5.84 6.44 8.83
N ASP A 138 -5.90 6.29 7.52
CA ASP A 138 -7.00 6.75 6.66
C ASP A 138 -7.88 5.61 6.14
N GLY A 139 -7.65 4.38 6.60
CA GLY A 139 -8.46 3.22 6.25
C GLY A 139 -7.99 2.45 4.99
N ASN A 140 -6.81 2.75 4.47
CA ASN A 140 -6.23 2.03 3.35
C ASN A 140 -5.59 0.72 3.82
N LEU A 141 -5.84 -0.36 3.11
CA LEU A 141 -5.36 -1.69 3.48
C LEU A 141 -4.00 -1.98 2.84
N VAL A 142 -3.06 -2.41 3.67
CA VAL A 142 -1.76 -2.95 3.28
C VAL A 142 -1.66 -4.37 3.80
N VAL A 143 -1.50 -5.34 2.91
CA VAL A 143 -1.21 -6.73 3.28
C VAL A 143 0.28 -6.96 3.14
N ILE A 144 0.92 -7.41 4.20
CA ILE A 144 2.32 -7.79 4.18
C ILE A 144 2.44 -9.30 4.31
N TYR A 145 3.43 -9.87 3.65
CA TYR A 145 3.75 -11.27 3.78
C TYR A 145 5.25 -11.53 3.72
N THR A 146 5.65 -12.68 4.19
CA THR A 146 7.01 -13.22 4.00
C THR A 146 6.93 -14.72 3.76
N ILE A 147 7.77 -15.22 2.87
CA ILE A 147 7.90 -16.65 2.61
C ILE A 147 8.94 -17.22 3.56
N THR A 148 8.59 -18.29 4.29
CA THR A 148 9.44 -18.92 5.30
C THR A 148 9.91 -20.31 4.90
N GLY A 149 9.30 -20.94 3.89
CA GLY A 149 9.67 -22.28 3.48
C GLY A 149 8.84 -22.83 2.33
N VAL A 150 9.06 -24.11 2.06
CA VAL A 150 8.27 -24.89 1.11
C VAL A 150 7.47 -25.90 1.91
N ALA A 151 6.19 -26.13 1.56
CA ALA A 151 5.36 -27.14 2.19
C ALA A 151 6.04 -28.51 2.03
N SER A 152 6.18 -29.26 3.14
CA SER A 152 6.67 -30.62 3.09
C SER A 152 5.70 -31.46 2.24
N ALA A 153 6.21 -32.16 1.20
CA ALA A 153 5.43 -33.20 0.56
C ALA A 153 5.05 -34.22 1.64
N GLU A 154 3.74 -34.48 1.85
CA GLU A 154 3.36 -35.59 2.70
C GLU A 154 3.95 -36.88 2.13
N PRO A 155 4.62 -37.69 2.95
CA PRO A 155 5.04 -38.99 2.45
C PRO A 155 3.79 -39.75 2.04
N THR A 156 3.68 -40.06 0.77
CA THR A 156 2.68 -40.98 0.26
C THR A 156 2.89 -42.33 0.95
N ALA A 157 1.94 -42.69 1.79
CA ALA A 157 1.88 -44.01 2.41
C ALA A 157 1.63 -45.10 1.36
#